data_9dd31317a5cbedfff07abb00faa092b6
#
_entry.id   9dd31317a5cbedfff07abb00faa092b6
#
_cell.length_a   1.000
_cell.length_b   1.000
_cell.length_c   1.000
_cell.angle_alpha   90.00
_cell.angle_beta   90.00
_cell.angle_gamma   90.00
#
_symmetry.space_group_name_H-M   'P 1'
#
loop_
_entity.id
_entity.type
_entity.pdbx_description
1 polymer ?
#
loop_
_entity_poly.entity_id
_entity_poly.type
_entity_poly.pdbx_seq_one_letter_code
_entity_poly.pdbx_strand_id
1 'polypeptide(L)'
;MKTIKYISLRVLAIAALALVFAMPAKAQLSDNGYANIDWQFNVPLSNGFADDASGWGMNFEGGYFVTPNLGLGLFLNYHSNHEYVGRETFPVNGGSMTSDQQHTIFQMPFGAAARYQFNRGGAWQPYVGVKLGTEYAKVRSNYNVFESRDENWGFYVSPEVGLNVYPWAYGPGLHLALYYSYGTNKADKV
;
A
#
# COMPACT_ATOMS: atom_id res chain seq x y z
N MET A 1 11.17 23.52 26.53
CA MET A 1 12.04 22.88 25.52
C MET A 1 11.39 21.75 24.68
N LYS A 2 10.32 21.07 25.12
CA LYS A 2 9.62 20.04 24.30
C LYS A 2 8.81 20.63 23.13
N THR A 3 8.19 21.78 23.29
CA THR A 3 7.32 22.42 22.29
C THR A 3 8.06 22.83 21.01
N ILE A 4 9.31 23.26 21.12
CA ILE A 4 10.12 23.70 19.98
C ILE A 4 10.48 22.51 19.05
N LYS A 5 10.69 21.31 19.61
CA LYS A 5 10.96 20.09 18.80
C LYS A 5 9.77 19.68 17.93
N TYR A 6 8.55 19.83 18.43
CA TYR A 6 7.34 19.47 17.67
C TYR A 6 7.05 20.48 16.55
N ILE A 7 7.35 21.76 16.77
CA ILE A 7 7.19 22.80 15.75
C ILE A 7 8.19 22.58 14.60
N SER A 8 9.45 22.22 14.92
CA SER A 8 10.46 21.96 13.89
C SER A 8 10.13 20.74 13.03
N LEU A 9 9.58 19.67 13.62
CA LEU A 9 9.19 18.47 12.87
C LEU A 9 8.00 18.72 11.94
N ARG A 10 7.01 19.51 12.39
CA ARG A 10 5.84 19.90 11.56
C ARG A 10 6.26 20.84 10.43
N VAL A 11 7.14 21.78 10.70
CA VAL A 11 7.68 22.69 9.67
C VAL A 11 8.51 21.93 8.66
N LEU A 12 9.31 20.95 9.10
CA LEU A 12 10.09 20.08 8.21
C LEU A 12 9.18 19.21 7.34
N ALA A 13 8.11 18.64 7.90
CA ALA A 13 7.12 17.86 7.15
C ALA A 13 6.37 18.70 6.13
N ILE A 14 5.97 19.93 6.49
CA ILE A 14 5.31 20.87 5.56
C ILE A 14 6.30 21.33 4.48
N ALA A 15 7.56 21.59 4.82
CA ALA A 15 8.60 21.94 3.86
C ALA A 15 8.92 20.78 2.90
N ALA A 16 8.97 19.54 3.39
CA ALA A 16 9.14 18.36 2.56
C ALA A 16 7.94 18.14 1.62
N LEU A 17 6.71 18.34 2.13
CA LEU A 17 5.50 18.28 1.33
C LEU A 17 5.47 19.40 0.27
N ALA A 18 5.84 20.65 0.66
CA ALA A 18 5.95 21.77 -0.25
C ALA A 18 7.03 21.57 -1.32
N LEU A 19 8.14 20.90 -1.01
CA LEU A 19 9.17 20.52 -1.98
C LEU A 19 8.66 19.50 -2.99
N VAL A 20 7.81 18.56 -2.59
CA VAL A 20 7.18 17.60 -3.51
C VAL A 20 6.20 18.32 -4.46
N PHE A 21 5.47 19.34 -3.98
CA PHE A 21 4.56 20.13 -4.82
C PHE A 21 5.24 21.28 -5.56
N ALA A 22 6.42 21.75 -5.11
CA ALA A 22 7.21 22.78 -5.77
C ALA A 22 8.14 22.23 -6.86
N MET A 23 8.21 20.91 -7.04
CA MET A 23 8.81 20.37 -8.25
C MET A 23 7.98 20.90 -9.42
N PRO A 24 8.56 21.77 -10.29
CA PRO A 24 7.82 22.26 -11.44
C PRO A 24 7.33 21.04 -12.19
N ALA A 25 6.10 21.09 -12.71
CA ALA A 25 5.51 20.04 -13.54
C ALA A 25 6.30 19.78 -14.86
N LYS A 26 7.48 20.34 -14.98
CA LYS A 26 8.60 19.99 -15.86
C LYS A 26 9.59 19.06 -15.17
N ALA A 27 9.17 18.22 -14.25
CA ALA A 27 9.85 16.96 -14.10
C ALA A 27 9.59 16.19 -15.41
N GLN A 28 10.31 16.53 -16.42
CA GLN A 28 10.77 15.56 -17.40
C GLN A 28 11.55 14.55 -16.55
N LEU A 29 10.82 13.64 -15.91
CA LEU A 29 11.31 12.29 -15.75
C LEU A 29 11.86 12.03 -17.13
N SER A 30 13.20 11.84 -17.24
CA SER A 30 13.86 11.57 -18.51
C SER A 30 12.93 10.69 -19.33
N ASP A 31 12.90 10.76 -20.65
CA ASP A 31 11.96 10.02 -21.52
C ASP A 31 11.74 8.55 -21.11
N ASN A 32 12.56 8.05 -20.21
CA ASN A 32 12.59 6.71 -19.68
C ASN A 32 12.09 6.55 -18.22
N GLY A 33 11.79 7.63 -17.49
CA GLY A 33 11.25 7.54 -16.13
C GLY A 33 9.74 7.35 -16.10
N TYR A 34 9.22 6.70 -15.05
CA TYR A 34 7.79 6.64 -14.76
C TYR A 34 7.53 6.80 -13.26
N ALA A 35 6.37 7.33 -12.92
CA ALA A 35 5.88 7.41 -11.56
C ALA A 35 4.36 7.24 -11.55
N ASN A 36 3.84 6.44 -10.63
CA ASN A 36 2.43 6.21 -10.42
C ASN A 36 2.07 6.49 -8.96
N ILE A 37 0.90 7.08 -8.77
CA ILE A 37 0.27 7.23 -7.46
C ILE A 37 -1.15 6.74 -7.64
N ASP A 38 -1.49 5.65 -6.96
CA ASP A 38 -2.75 4.96 -7.16
C ASP A 38 -3.50 4.83 -5.85
N TRP A 39 -4.81 4.97 -5.92
CA TRP A 39 -5.68 4.54 -4.86
C TRP A 39 -5.97 3.05 -5.03
N GLN A 40 -5.86 2.29 -3.94
CA GLN A 40 -6.05 0.85 -3.93
C GLN A 40 -7.32 0.44 -3.21
N PHE A 41 -8.04 -0.49 -3.83
CA PHE A 41 -9.13 -1.21 -3.23
C PHE A 41 -8.72 -2.66 -3.01
N ASN A 42 -8.79 -3.14 -1.75
CA ASN A 42 -8.30 -4.45 -1.36
C ASN A 42 -9.46 -5.35 -0.92
N VAL A 43 -9.47 -6.58 -1.42
CA VAL A 43 -10.39 -7.63 -1.02
C VAL A 43 -9.56 -8.78 -0.45
N PRO A 44 -9.59 -9.03 0.86
CA PRO A 44 -8.93 -10.18 1.47
C PRO A 44 -9.52 -11.48 0.93
N LEU A 45 -8.68 -12.45 0.57
CA LEU A 45 -9.11 -13.73 -0.02
C LEU A 45 -8.95 -14.92 0.91
N SER A 46 -8.30 -14.78 2.07
CA SER A 46 -7.82 -15.98 2.76
C SER A 46 -7.73 -15.93 4.27
N ASN A 47 -8.43 -15.10 5.01
CA ASN A 47 -8.26 -15.24 6.47
C ASN A 47 -9.40 -14.65 7.29
N GLY A 48 -10.18 -15.40 7.93
CA GLY A 48 -11.19 -15.00 8.89
C GLY A 48 -10.71 -14.12 10.08
N PHE A 49 -9.91 -13.08 9.81
CA PHE A 49 -9.47 -12.12 10.81
C PHE A 49 -9.82 -10.66 10.48
N ALA A 50 -9.84 -10.27 9.19
CA ALA A 50 -10.25 -8.95 8.72
C ALA A 50 -10.69 -9.10 7.26
N ASP A 51 -11.86 -9.70 7.06
CA ASP A 51 -12.36 -10.13 5.75
C ASP A 51 -13.11 -9.03 5.01
N ASP A 52 -13.32 -7.89 5.64
CA ASP A 52 -14.03 -6.78 5.00
C ASP A 52 -13.16 -6.13 3.92
N ALA A 53 -13.78 -5.94 2.73
CA ALA A 53 -13.15 -5.21 1.65
C ALA A 53 -12.88 -3.76 2.05
N SER A 54 -11.69 -3.26 1.76
CA SER A 54 -11.26 -1.93 2.15
C SER A 54 -10.77 -1.10 0.97
N GLY A 55 -11.25 0.14 0.89
CA GLY A 55 -10.74 1.17 -0.02
C GLY A 55 -9.67 2.08 0.61
N TRP A 56 -9.15 1.74 1.80
CA TRP A 56 -8.12 2.52 2.47
C TRP A 56 -6.72 2.00 2.10
N GLY A 57 -6.31 2.25 0.87
CA GLY A 57 -4.98 1.90 0.41
C GLY A 57 -4.46 2.87 -0.65
N MET A 58 -3.15 3.04 -0.69
CA MET A 58 -2.45 3.78 -1.75
C MET A 58 -1.19 3.04 -2.16
N ASN A 59 -0.86 3.19 -3.43
CA ASN A 59 0.38 2.70 -4.02
C ASN A 59 1.18 3.87 -4.57
N PHE A 60 2.45 3.87 -4.25
CA PHE A 60 3.44 4.77 -4.82
C PHE A 60 4.47 3.90 -5.54
N GLU A 61 4.67 4.14 -6.81
CA GLU A 61 5.64 3.41 -7.59
C GLU A 61 6.39 4.36 -8.50
N GLY A 62 7.70 4.20 -8.57
CA GLY A 62 8.54 4.98 -9.44
C GLY A 62 9.71 4.18 -9.94
N GLY A 63 10.10 4.38 -11.19
CA GLY A 63 11.15 3.63 -11.80
C GLY A 63 11.66 4.19 -13.11
N TYR A 64 12.50 3.39 -13.75
CA TYR A 64 13.18 3.74 -14.99
C TYR A 64 13.13 2.58 -15.98
N PHE A 65 12.86 2.89 -17.23
CA PHE A 65 12.89 1.90 -18.31
C PHE A 65 14.33 1.63 -18.73
N VAL A 66 14.83 0.44 -18.37
CA VAL A 66 16.19 -0.02 -18.73
C VAL A 66 16.28 -0.52 -20.17
N THR A 67 15.14 -0.90 -20.75
CA THR A 67 14.98 -1.18 -22.18
C THR A 67 13.72 -0.45 -22.67
N PRO A 68 13.45 -0.41 -23.99
CA PRO A 68 12.25 0.25 -24.49
C PRO A 68 10.95 -0.17 -23.81
N ASN A 69 10.87 -1.40 -23.32
CA ASN A 69 9.64 -1.98 -22.78
C ASN A 69 9.76 -2.44 -21.32
N LEU A 70 10.98 -2.69 -20.81
CA LEU A 70 11.20 -3.19 -19.46
C LEU A 70 11.57 -2.05 -18.52
N GLY A 71 10.70 -1.79 -17.54
CA GLY A 71 10.92 -0.85 -16.45
C GLY A 71 11.28 -1.57 -15.16
N LEU A 72 12.23 -1.00 -14.43
CA LEU A 72 12.59 -1.40 -13.06
C LEU A 72 12.40 -0.22 -12.14
N GLY A 73 11.90 -0.46 -10.94
CA GLY A 73 11.58 0.60 -10.02
C GLY A 73 11.48 0.13 -8.57
N LEU A 74 11.01 1.05 -7.75
CA LEU A 74 10.69 0.81 -6.35
C LEU A 74 9.21 1.11 -6.14
N PHE A 75 8.63 0.41 -5.17
CA PHE A 75 7.27 0.66 -4.75
C PHE A 75 7.17 0.78 -3.23
N LEU A 76 6.18 1.50 -2.79
CA LEU A 76 5.71 1.61 -1.42
C LEU A 76 4.20 1.60 -1.45
N ASN A 77 3.59 0.61 -0.85
CA ASN A 77 2.14 0.56 -0.67
C ASN A 77 1.80 0.69 0.81
N TYR A 78 0.60 1.16 1.09
CA TYR A 78 0.00 0.95 2.38
C TYR A 78 -1.48 0.63 2.21
N HIS A 79 -2.01 -0.23 3.06
CA HIS A 79 -3.43 -0.49 3.13
C HIS A 79 -3.84 -0.88 4.54
N SER A 80 -5.10 -0.65 4.84
CA SER A 80 -5.69 -0.98 6.13
C SER A 80 -7.04 -1.65 5.91
N ASN A 81 -7.21 -2.82 6.50
CA ASN A 81 -8.46 -3.54 6.52
C ASN A 81 -9.02 -3.56 7.94
N HIS A 82 -10.34 -3.51 8.03
CA HIS A 82 -11.06 -3.51 9.29
C HIS A 82 -12.12 -4.61 9.26
N GLU A 83 -12.34 -5.22 10.40
CA GLU A 83 -13.46 -6.13 10.61
C GLU A 83 -14.08 -5.84 11.97
N TYR A 84 -15.40 -5.76 11.99
CA TYR A 84 -16.16 -5.65 13.22
C TYR A 84 -16.88 -6.98 13.50
N VAL A 85 -16.49 -7.64 14.59
CA VAL A 85 -17.17 -8.83 15.09
C VAL A 85 -18.12 -8.39 16.20
N GLY A 86 -19.41 -8.64 15.98
CA GLY A 86 -20.47 -8.33 16.94
C GLY A 86 -20.24 -9.05 18.27
N ARG A 87 -21.04 -8.72 19.25
CA ARG A 87 -20.92 -9.21 20.63
C ARG A 87 -20.95 -10.73 20.69
N GLU A 88 -19.82 -11.33 21.05
CA GLU A 88 -19.66 -12.77 21.25
C GLU A 88 -19.07 -13.09 22.62
N THR A 89 -19.37 -14.32 23.11
CA THR A 89 -18.81 -14.83 24.35
C THR A 89 -17.72 -15.83 24.04
N PHE A 90 -16.50 -15.54 24.47
CA PHE A 90 -15.34 -16.42 24.27
C PHE A 90 -14.70 -16.80 25.63
N PRO A 91 -14.14 -18.02 25.72
CA PRO A 91 -13.47 -18.46 26.94
C PRO A 91 -12.13 -17.73 27.13
N VAL A 92 -11.91 -17.23 28.34
CA VAL A 92 -10.63 -16.69 28.79
C VAL A 92 -10.12 -17.48 29.98
N ASN A 93 -8.82 -17.42 30.27
CA ASN A 93 -8.26 -18.11 31.44
C ASN A 93 -8.97 -17.66 32.73
N GLY A 94 -9.80 -18.57 33.29
CA GLY A 94 -10.53 -18.34 34.51
C GLY A 94 -12.00 -17.90 34.37
N GLY A 95 -12.57 -17.88 33.13
CA GLY A 95 -13.95 -17.49 32.91
C GLY A 95 -14.35 -17.36 31.46
N SER A 96 -15.44 -16.66 31.20
CA SER A 96 -15.90 -16.27 29.90
C SER A 96 -16.03 -14.75 29.81
N MET A 97 -15.63 -14.16 28.71
CA MET A 97 -15.77 -12.73 28.43
C MET A 97 -16.72 -12.52 27.26
N THR A 98 -17.68 -11.60 27.44
CA THR A 98 -18.59 -11.20 26.36
C THR A 98 -18.25 -9.78 25.96
N SER A 99 -17.78 -9.60 24.73
CA SER A 99 -17.38 -8.29 24.22
C SER A 99 -17.56 -8.20 22.71
N ASP A 100 -17.68 -6.98 22.22
CA ASP A 100 -17.53 -6.65 20.81
C ASP A 100 -16.04 -6.66 20.49
N GLN A 101 -15.68 -7.08 19.28
CA GLN A 101 -14.29 -7.12 18.83
C GLN A 101 -14.14 -6.25 17.57
N GLN A 102 -13.09 -5.46 17.54
CA GLN A 102 -12.69 -4.73 16.36
C GLN A 102 -11.28 -5.14 15.98
N HIS A 103 -11.18 -5.77 14.82
CA HIS A 103 -9.91 -6.17 14.23
C HIS A 103 -9.48 -5.15 13.19
N THR A 104 -8.22 -4.76 13.24
CA THR A 104 -7.61 -3.85 12.27
C THR A 104 -6.25 -4.40 11.87
N ILE A 105 -6.06 -4.57 10.57
CA ILE A 105 -4.76 -4.92 9.99
C ILE A 105 -4.28 -3.73 9.17
N PHE A 106 -3.11 -3.22 9.54
CA PHE A 106 -2.37 -2.25 8.75
C PHE A 106 -1.17 -2.95 8.11
N GLN A 107 -1.02 -2.81 6.80
CA GLN A 107 0.05 -3.42 6.03
C GLN A 107 0.78 -2.37 5.20
N MET A 108 2.10 -2.46 5.17
CA MET A 108 2.97 -1.55 4.43
C MET A 108 4.05 -2.36 3.69
N PRO A 109 3.71 -2.92 2.53
CA PRO A 109 4.68 -3.57 1.67
C PRO A 109 5.51 -2.54 0.89
N PHE A 110 6.80 -2.82 0.74
CA PHE A 110 7.73 -2.02 -0.05
C PHE A 110 8.85 -2.88 -0.62
N GLY A 111 9.44 -2.42 -1.72
CA GLY A 111 10.50 -3.18 -2.39
C GLY A 111 10.74 -2.77 -3.82
N ALA A 112 11.16 -3.74 -4.64
CA ALA A 112 11.42 -3.56 -6.05
C ALA A 112 10.20 -3.91 -6.89
N ALA A 113 10.01 -3.14 -7.97
CA ALA A 113 9.00 -3.37 -8.98
C ALA A 113 9.66 -3.61 -10.34
N ALA A 114 9.13 -4.55 -11.10
CA ALA A 114 9.48 -4.76 -12.49
C ALA A 114 8.21 -4.79 -13.33
N ARG A 115 8.21 -4.07 -14.46
CA ARG A 115 7.08 -4.05 -15.39
C ARG A 115 7.52 -4.18 -16.82
N TYR A 116 6.77 -4.91 -17.61
CA TYR A 116 6.91 -4.95 -19.05
C TYR A 116 5.73 -4.23 -19.69
N GLN A 117 6.00 -3.13 -20.36
CA GLN A 117 5.00 -2.26 -20.95
C GLN A 117 4.92 -2.51 -22.45
N PHE A 118 3.72 -2.83 -22.90
CA PHE A 118 3.42 -2.99 -24.31
C PHE A 118 3.07 -1.61 -24.91
N ASN A 119 3.38 -1.40 -26.19
CA ASN A 119 3.01 -0.20 -26.93
C ASN A 119 3.41 1.12 -26.24
N ARG A 120 4.64 1.21 -25.74
CA ARG A 120 5.16 2.42 -25.11
C ARG A 120 5.15 3.57 -26.11
N GLY A 121 4.65 4.74 -25.69
CA GLY A 121 4.47 5.93 -26.55
C GLY A 121 3.10 6.02 -27.22
N GLY A 122 2.27 4.99 -27.16
CA GLY A 122 0.87 5.07 -27.59
C GLY A 122 -0.03 5.69 -26.51
N ALA A 123 -1.26 6.07 -26.87
CA ALA A 123 -2.25 6.56 -25.92
C ALA A 123 -2.69 5.48 -24.93
N TRP A 124 -2.65 4.22 -25.33
CA TRP A 124 -3.00 3.05 -24.54
C TRP A 124 -1.76 2.17 -24.38
N GLN A 125 -1.35 2.00 -23.15
CA GLN A 125 -0.09 1.31 -22.83
C GLN A 125 -0.37 0.22 -21.78
N PRO A 126 -0.86 -0.97 -22.22
CA PRO A 126 -1.01 -2.10 -21.32
C PRO A 126 0.34 -2.59 -20.81
N TYR A 127 0.36 -3.16 -19.61
CA TYR A 127 1.56 -3.71 -19.02
C TYR A 127 1.27 -4.92 -18.14
N VAL A 128 2.29 -5.72 -17.92
CA VAL A 128 2.35 -6.74 -16.89
C VAL A 128 3.49 -6.41 -15.95
N GLY A 129 3.30 -6.63 -14.67
CA GLY A 129 4.29 -6.28 -13.65
C GLY A 129 4.34 -7.28 -12.51
N VAL A 130 5.41 -7.18 -11.74
CA VAL A 130 5.56 -7.90 -10.48
C VAL A 130 6.27 -7.00 -9.48
N LYS A 131 5.76 -7.00 -8.26
CA LYS A 131 6.34 -6.33 -7.09
C LYS A 131 6.89 -7.38 -6.14
N LEU A 132 8.12 -7.20 -5.70
CA LEU A 132 8.82 -8.09 -4.78
C LEU A 132 9.44 -7.28 -3.67
N GLY A 133 9.24 -7.70 -2.43
CA GLY A 133 9.80 -6.95 -1.31
C GLY A 133 9.50 -7.56 0.05
N THR A 134 9.46 -6.70 1.03
CA THR A 134 9.08 -7.03 2.39
C THR A 134 7.81 -6.30 2.76
N GLU A 135 7.06 -6.87 3.68
CA GLU A 135 5.83 -6.30 4.21
C GLU A 135 5.93 -6.17 5.72
N TYR A 136 5.69 -4.97 6.21
CA TYR A 136 5.44 -4.72 7.61
C TYR A 136 3.94 -4.78 7.86
N ALA A 137 3.50 -5.68 8.74
CA ALA A 137 2.11 -5.81 9.15
C ALA A 137 1.96 -5.50 10.63
N LYS A 138 0.91 -4.75 10.95
CA LYS A 138 0.51 -4.42 12.31
C LYS A 138 -0.94 -4.82 12.51
N VAL A 139 -1.13 -5.77 13.40
CA VAL A 139 -2.43 -6.30 13.79
C VAL A 139 -2.84 -5.68 15.11
N ARG A 140 -4.08 -5.20 15.18
CA ARG A 140 -4.70 -4.70 16.41
C ARG A 140 -6.04 -5.38 16.63
N SER A 141 -6.23 -5.90 17.81
CA SER A 141 -7.51 -6.45 18.28
C SER A 141 -7.93 -5.68 19.51
N ASN A 142 -9.04 -4.97 19.41
CA ASN A 142 -9.63 -4.24 20.52
C ASN A 142 -10.78 -5.06 21.10
N TYR A 143 -10.66 -5.45 22.37
CA TYR A 143 -11.65 -6.18 23.16
C TYR A 143 -12.25 -5.31 24.25
N ASN A 144 -12.66 -4.10 23.93
CA ASN A 144 -13.27 -3.13 24.85
C ASN A 144 -12.45 -2.80 26.13
N VAL A 145 -11.77 -3.77 26.73
CA VAL A 145 -10.97 -3.64 27.99
C VAL A 145 -9.48 -3.95 27.73
N PHE A 146 -9.19 -4.74 26.70
CA PHE A 146 -7.83 -5.13 26.32
C PHE A 146 -7.56 -4.80 24.86
N GLU A 147 -6.40 -4.23 24.59
CA GLU A 147 -5.84 -4.06 23.25
C GLU A 147 -4.68 -5.06 23.10
N SER A 148 -4.82 -5.96 22.14
CA SER A 148 -3.69 -6.78 21.69
C SER A 148 -3.07 -6.15 20.44
N ARG A 149 -1.76 -6.05 20.43
CA ARG A 149 -0.98 -5.51 19.31
C ARG A 149 0.11 -6.49 18.95
N ASP A 150 0.15 -6.87 17.69
CA ASP A 150 1.22 -7.69 17.13
C ASP A 150 1.82 -7.00 15.91
N GLU A 151 3.14 -7.08 15.78
CA GLU A 151 3.91 -6.49 14.68
C GLU A 151 4.73 -7.60 14.02
N ASN A 152 4.57 -7.75 12.73
CA ASN A 152 5.20 -8.86 12.01
C ASN A 152 5.80 -8.38 10.68
N TRP A 153 6.90 -9.02 10.29
CA TRP A 153 7.56 -8.80 9.01
C TRP A 153 7.45 -10.05 8.15
N GLY A 154 7.20 -9.87 6.88
CA GLY A 154 7.10 -10.96 5.93
C GLY A 154 7.67 -10.64 4.57
N PHE A 155 7.75 -11.66 3.74
CA PHE A 155 8.04 -11.51 2.33
C PHE A 155 6.75 -11.12 1.59
N TYR A 156 6.86 -10.27 0.59
CA TYR A 156 5.75 -9.78 -0.21
C TYR A 156 6.00 -10.03 -1.69
N VAL A 157 5.00 -10.57 -2.38
CA VAL A 157 4.99 -10.69 -3.84
C VAL A 157 3.61 -10.29 -4.37
N SER A 158 3.60 -9.49 -5.43
CA SER A 158 2.36 -9.04 -6.05
C SER A 158 2.53 -8.95 -7.57
N PRO A 159 2.08 -9.98 -8.32
CA PRO A 159 1.87 -9.84 -9.75
C PRO A 159 0.73 -8.88 -10.04
N GLU A 160 0.87 -8.09 -11.09
CA GLU A 160 -0.14 -7.13 -11.54
C GLU A 160 -0.24 -7.09 -13.06
N VAL A 161 -1.42 -6.75 -13.53
CA VAL A 161 -1.70 -6.41 -14.93
C VAL A 161 -2.43 -5.08 -14.95
N GLY A 162 -2.00 -4.19 -15.83
CA GLY A 162 -2.58 -2.85 -15.84
C GLY A 162 -2.53 -2.18 -17.20
N LEU A 163 -3.09 -0.99 -17.21
CA LEU A 163 -3.23 -0.14 -18.37
C LEU A 163 -2.95 1.31 -17.96
N ASN A 164 -1.98 1.91 -18.64
CA ASN A 164 -1.79 3.36 -18.59
C ASN A 164 -2.51 3.98 -19.80
N VAL A 165 -3.30 5.01 -19.56
CA VAL A 165 -4.02 5.76 -20.59
C VAL A 165 -3.57 7.20 -20.55
N TYR A 166 -3.00 7.67 -21.64
CA TYR A 166 -2.56 9.05 -21.82
C TYR A 166 -3.47 9.77 -22.80
N PRO A 167 -4.49 10.50 -22.32
CA PRO A 167 -5.43 11.21 -23.20
C PRO A 167 -4.78 12.38 -23.94
N TRP A 168 -3.66 12.88 -23.42
CA TRP A 168 -2.93 14.03 -23.96
C TRP A 168 -1.49 13.64 -24.32
N ALA A 169 -0.93 14.31 -25.32
CA ALA A 169 0.46 14.11 -25.73
C ALA A 169 1.49 14.45 -24.62
N TYR A 170 1.10 15.34 -23.72
CA TYR A 170 1.92 15.76 -22.57
C TYR A 170 1.03 15.92 -21.34
N GLY A 171 1.43 15.35 -20.22
CA GLY A 171 0.71 15.50 -18.95
C GLY A 171 0.50 14.19 -18.20
N PRO A 172 -0.28 14.22 -17.11
CA PRO A 172 -0.60 13.03 -16.34
C PRO A 172 -1.52 12.10 -17.13
N GLY A 173 -1.33 10.79 -16.94
CA GLY A 173 -2.19 9.73 -17.44
C GLY A 173 -3.10 9.16 -16.36
N LEU A 174 -4.03 8.31 -16.79
CA LEU A 174 -4.81 7.46 -15.90
C LEU A 174 -4.13 6.10 -15.82
N HIS A 175 -4.03 5.56 -14.62
CA HIS A 175 -3.50 4.24 -14.36
C HIS A 175 -4.59 3.36 -13.76
N LEU A 176 -4.77 2.17 -14.34
CA LEU A 176 -5.69 1.14 -13.86
C LEU A 176 -4.93 -0.17 -13.78
N ALA A 177 -5.02 -0.86 -12.65
CA ALA A 177 -4.36 -2.14 -12.47
C ALA A 177 -5.22 -3.12 -11.66
N LEU A 178 -5.10 -4.39 -12.02
CA LEU A 178 -5.53 -5.52 -11.21
C LEU A 178 -4.28 -6.19 -10.66
N TYR A 179 -4.25 -6.44 -9.37
CA TYR A 179 -3.13 -7.08 -8.69
C TYR A 179 -3.61 -8.18 -7.76
N TYR A 180 -2.76 -9.16 -7.58
CA TYR A 180 -2.90 -10.18 -6.55
C TYR A 180 -1.70 -10.09 -5.64
N SER A 181 -1.91 -9.93 -4.33
CA SER A 181 -0.82 -9.83 -3.36
C SER A 181 -0.78 -11.05 -2.46
N TYR A 182 0.43 -11.53 -2.22
CA TYR A 182 0.71 -12.60 -1.29
C TYR A 182 1.80 -12.16 -0.31
N GLY A 183 1.46 -12.18 0.97
CA GLY A 183 2.38 -11.94 2.09
C GLY A 183 2.60 -13.22 2.89
N THR A 184 3.80 -13.44 3.38
CA THR A 184 4.11 -14.58 4.27
C THR A 184 3.86 -14.26 5.74
N ASN A 185 3.32 -13.09 6.04
CA ASN A 185 3.00 -12.66 7.40
C ASN A 185 1.96 -13.60 8.00
N LYS A 186 2.24 -14.15 9.18
CA LYS A 186 1.28 -14.92 9.95
C LYS A 186 0.78 -14.03 11.09
N ALA A 187 -0.50 -13.70 11.09
CA ALA A 187 -1.15 -13.22 12.29
C ALA A 187 -1.40 -14.44 13.18
N ASP A 188 -0.69 -14.55 14.28
CA ASP A 188 -1.04 -15.54 15.28
C ASP A 188 -2.38 -15.11 15.90
N LYS A 189 -3.37 -15.99 15.80
CA LYS A 189 -4.66 -15.80 16.49
C LYS A 189 -4.37 -15.93 17.97
N VAL A 190 -4.41 -14.80 18.68
CA VAL A 190 -4.37 -14.78 20.15
C VAL A 190 -5.76 -15.08 20.68
#